data_03348d2d5bb3aa7d2ffa78fe4ced5f4b
#
_entry.id   03348d2d5bb3aa7d2ffa78fe4ced5f4b
#
_cell.length_a   1.000
_cell.length_b   1.000
_cell.length_c   1.000
_cell.angle_alpha   90.00
_cell.angle_beta   90.00
_cell.angle_gamma   90.00
#
_symmetry.space_group_name_H-M   'P 1'
#
loop_
_entity.id
_entity.type
_entity.pdbx_description
1 polymer ?
#
loop_
_entity_poly.entity_id
_entity_poly.type
_entity_poly.pdbx_seq_one_letter_code
_entity_poly.pdbx_strand_id
1 'polypeptide(L)'
;MVDHVLTIDDEHVSTCFQIKPECIFNEDGVFNEAGMIENAAQTCSSIVGKSYFDEDDLEGKSTKLIGFISAIKKINIQACAKVGTTITTKAFIKSRLNADQFTMCSIDCFITEDNKELLSCEINLVIQELK
;
A
#
# COMPACT_ATOMS: atom_id res chain seq x y z
N MET A 1 -6.59 -1.71 7.23
CA MET A 1 -5.73 -0.62 7.74
C MET A 1 -5.70 0.57 6.79
N VAL A 2 -6.71 0.69 6.00
CA VAL A 2 -6.99 1.84 5.18
C VAL A 2 -8.47 2.16 5.37
N ASP A 3 -8.79 3.38 5.82
CA ASP A 3 -10.19 3.77 5.99
C ASP A 3 -10.78 4.23 4.67
N HIS A 4 -10.06 5.08 3.95
CA HIS A 4 -10.53 5.67 2.71
C HIS A 4 -9.41 5.77 1.68
N VAL A 5 -9.76 5.50 0.44
CA VAL A 5 -8.90 5.85 -0.70
C VAL A 5 -9.30 7.27 -1.11
N LEU A 6 -8.36 8.21 -0.96
CA LEU A 6 -8.62 9.61 -1.28
C LEU A 6 -8.55 9.88 -2.78
N THR A 7 -7.51 9.34 -3.43
CA THR A 7 -7.35 9.42 -4.89
C THR A 7 -6.73 8.12 -5.38
N ILE A 8 -7.06 7.71 -6.58
CA ILE A 8 -6.44 6.56 -7.21
C ILE A 8 -6.51 6.71 -8.74
N ASP A 9 -5.39 6.44 -9.40
CA ASP A 9 -5.30 6.32 -10.84
C ASP A 9 -4.36 5.16 -11.18
N ASP A 10 -3.96 5.02 -12.44
CA ASP A 10 -3.14 3.89 -12.87
C ASP A 10 -1.72 3.90 -12.29
N GLU A 11 -1.25 5.04 -11.81
CA GLU A 11 0.12 5.21 -11.33
C GLU A 11 0.22 5.71 -9.90
N HIS A 12 -0.86 6.31 -9.35
CA HIS A 12 -0.84 6.97 -8.05
C HIS A 12 -2.02 6.54 -7.20
N VAL A 13 -1.79 6.46 -5.90
CA VAL A 13 -2.86 6.29 -4.93
C VAL A 13 -2.54 7.09 -3.67
N SER A 14 -3.58 7.61 -3.05
CA SER A 14 -3.49 8.29 -1.77
C SER A 14 -4.58 7.74 -0.87
N THR A 15 -4.22 7.32 0.34
CA THR A 15 -5.16 6.75 1.32
C THR A 15 -5.04 7.48 2.64
N CYS A 16 -6.08 7.37 3.48
CA CYS A 16 -6.01 7.82 4.85
C CYS A 16 -6.45 6.72 5.80
N PHE A 17 -5.92 6.76 7.01
CA PHE A 17 -6.23 5.80 8.05
C PHE A 17 -6.18 6.48 9.40
N GLN A 18 -7.28 6.42 10.16
CA GLN A 18 -7.33 6.90 11.53
C GLN A 18 -6.92 5.77 12.46
N ILE A 19 -5.88 6.01 13.26
CA ILE A 19 -5.35 4.99 14.17
C ILE A 19 -6.19 4.96 15.44
N LYS A 20 -6.92 3.86 15.64
CA LYS A 20 -7.79 3.69 16.80
C LYS A 20 -7.08 2.92 17.91
N PRO A 21 -7.48 3.12 19.19
CA PRO A 21 -6.84 2.40 20.31
C PRO A 21 -6.91 0.88 20.20
N GLU A 22 -7.95 0.34 19.57
CA GLU A 22 -8.13 -1.11 19.40
C GLU A 22 -7.30 -1.71 18.27
N CYS A 23 -6.50 -0.90 17.55
CA CYS A 23 -5.64 -1.39 16.48
C CYS A 23 -4.63 -2.41 17.01
N ILE A 24 -4.47 -3.55 16.31
CA ILE A 24 -3.56 -4.62 16.74
C ILE A 24 -2.09 -4.18 16.75
N PHE A 25 -1.75 -3.10 16.02
CA PHE A 25 -0.40 -2.55 15.98
C PHE A 25 -0.22 -1.38 16.96
N ASN A 26 -1.19 -1.18 17.88
CA ASN A 26 -1.04 -0.21 18.95
C ASN A 26 -0.09 -0.79 20.00
N GLU A 27 1.04 -0.13 20.20
CA GLU A 27 2.03 -0.51 21.18
C GLU A 27 2.29 0.71 22.07
N ASP A 28 1.73 0.67 23.28
CA ASP A 28 1.84 1.75 24.26
C ASP A 28 1.39 3.13 23.71
N GLY A 29 0.29 3.14 22.95
CA GLY A 29 -0.26 4.39 22.41
C GLY A 29 0.37 4.85 21.11
N VAL A 30 1.21 4.01 20.50
CA VAL A 30 1.90 4.31 19.25
C VAL A 30 1.56 3.25 18.20
N PHE A 31 1.28 3.70 16.98
CA PHE A 31 1.14 2.80 15.84
C PHE A 31 2.54 2.36 15.44
N ASN A 32 2.89 1.10 15.74
CA ASN A 32 4.27 0.65 15.63
C ASN A 32 4.75 0.53 14.19
N GLU A 33 6.04 0.24 14.02
CA GLU A 33 6.68 0.17 12.71
C GLU A 33 6.04 -0.90 11.82
N ALA A 34 5.67 -2.04 12.38
CA ALA A 34 5.00 -3.10 11.62
C ALA A 34 3.65 -2.62 11.08
N GLY A 35 2.90 -1.85 11.88
CA GLY A 35 1.64 -1.29 11.44
C GLY A 35 1.83 -0.28 10.30
N MET A 36 2.85 0.55 10.38
CA MET A 36 3.14 1.52 9.34
C MET A 36 3.52 0.83 8.03
N ILE A 37 4.33 -0.23 8.09
CA ILE A 37 4.71 -1.00 6.91
C ILE A 37 3.48 -1.70 6.32
N GLU A 38 2.62 -2.26 7.16
CA GLU A 38 1.39 -2.91 6.68
C GLU A 38 0.46 -1.92 5.96
N ASN A 39 0.32 -0.70 6.50
CA ASN A 39 -0.46 0.35 5.86
C ASN A 39 0.13 0.72 4.49
N ALA A 40 1.45 0.87 4.42
CA ALA A 40 2.14 1.15 3.17
C ALA A 40 1.89 0.04 2.14
N ALA A 41 1.99 -1.22 2.59
CA ALA A 41 1.79 -2.38 1.72
C ALA A 41 0.37 -2.43 1.16
N GLN A 42 -0.64 -2.21 2.01
CA GLN A 42 -2.04 -2.20 1.57
C GLN A 42 -2.31 -1.06 0.59
N THR A 43 -1.74 0.11 0.83
CA THR A 43 -1.89 1.25 -0.07
C THR A 43 -1.27 0.95 -1.44
N CYS A 44 -0.07 0.40 -1.47
CA CYS A 44 0.59 0.01 -2.72
C CYS A 44 -0.21 -1.04 -3.49
N SER A 45 -0.77 -2.02 -2.78
CA SER A 45 -1.58 -3.06 -3.40
C SER A 45 -2.83 -2.50 -4.06
N SER A 46 -3.37 -1.40 -3.55
CA SER A 46 -4.56 -0.75 -4.12
C SER A 46 -4.32 -0.24 -5.54
N ILE A 47 -3.15 0.30 -5.84
CA ILE A 47 -2.84 0.76 -7.20
C ILE A 47 -2.91 -0.40 -8.17
N VAL A 48 -2.27 -1.50 -7.78
CA VAL A 48 -2.15 -2.66 -8.63
C VAL A 48 -3.51 -3.32 -8.82
N GLY A 49 -4.30 -3.39 -7.76
CA GLY A 49 -5.66 -3.91 -7.83
C GLY A 49 -6.48 -3.19 -8.88
N LYS A 50 -6.42 -1.86 -8.91
CA LYS A 50 -7.15 -1.09 -9.90
C LYS A 50 -6.68 -1.36 -11.33
N SER A 51 -5.36 -1.48 -11.53
CA SER A 51 -4.79 -1.66 -12.87
C SER A 51 -5.06 -3.03 -13.48
N TYR A 52 -5.23 -4.06 -12.63
CA TYR A 52 -5.29 -5.45 -13.08
C TYR A 52 -6.63 -6.13 -12.85
N PHE A 53 -7.48 -5.58 -12.00
CA PHE A 53 -8.84 -6.09 -11.82
C PHE A 53 -9.79 -5.26 -12.69
N ASP A 54 -10.39 -5.91 -13.65
CA ASP A 54 -11.39 -5.29 -14.48
C ASP A 54 -12.61 -4.93 -13.64
N GLU A 55 -13.07 -3.69 -13.72
CA GLU A 55 -14.27 -3.25 -13.01
C GLU A 55 -15.50 -4.03 -13.44
N ASP A 56 -15.51 -4.58 -14.65
CA ASP A 56 -16.61 -5.36 -15.19
C ASP A 56 -16.58 -6.83 -14.77
N ASP A 57 -15.53 -7.26 -14.05
CA ASP A 57 -15.44 -8.64 -13.60
C ASP A 57 -16.11 -8.85 -12.25
N LEU A 58 -17.37 -8.51 -12.19
CA LEU A 58 -18.18 -8.65 -10.97
C LEU A 58 -18.48 -10.11 -10.63
N GLU A 59 -18.36 -11.03 -11.59
CA GLU A 59 -18.67 -12.44 -11.40
C GLU A 59 -17.43 -13.33 -11.24
N GLY A 60 -16.24 -12.75 -11.26
CA GLY A 60 -15.00 -13.52 -11.10
C GLY A 60 -14.71 -14.45 -12.26
N LYS A 61 -15.14 -14.08 -13.46
CA LYS A 61 -14.92 -14.90 -14.66
C LYS A 61 -13.59 -14.64 -15.34
N SER A 62 -12.93 -13.52 -14.98
CA SER A 62 -11.60 -13.22 -15.50
C SER A 62 -10.56 -14.13 -14.87
N THR A 63 -9.38 -14.16 -15.46
CA THR A 63 -8.25 -14.87 -14.91
C THR A 63 -7.97 -14.37 -13.49
N LYS A 64 -7.80 -15.30 -12.57
CA LYS A 64 -7.48 -14.94 -11.18
C LYS A 64 -6.05 -14.45 -11.08
N LEU A 65 -5.86 -13.39 -10.32
CA LEU A 65 -4.56 -12.81 -10.09
C LEU A 65 -4.20 -12.91 -8.60
N ILE A 66 -2.93 -13.20 -8.33
CA ILE A 66 -2.37 -13.12 -6.99
C ILE A 66 -1.32 -12.04 -6.99
N GLY A 67 -1.44 -11.11 -6.03
CA GLY A 67 -0.41 -10.12 -5.78
C GLY A 67 0.30 -10.42 -4.48
N PHE A 68 1.63 -10.28 -4.46
CA PHE A 68 2.39 -10.42 -3.24
C PHE A 68 3.60 -9.49 -3.26
N ILE A 69 4.02 -9.10 -2.06
CA ILE A 69 5.20 -8.26 -1.90
C ILE A 69 6.43 -9.16 -1.92
N SER A 70 7.33 -8.90 -2.86
CA SER A 70 8.56 -9.65 -2.97
C SER A 70 9.71 -9.02 -2.18
N ALA A 71 9.69 -7.70 -2.00
CA ALA A 71 10.72 -7.00 -1.25
C ALA A 71 10.22 -5.63 -0.80
N ILE A 72 10.72 -5.17 0.35
CA ILE A 72 10.56 -3.81 0.84
C ILE A 72 11.96 -3.26 1.02
N LYS A 73 12.28 -2.17 0.33
CA LYS A 73 13.62 -1.61 0.28
C LYS A 73 13.64 -0.16 0.72
N LYS A 74 14.82 0.31 1.07
CA LYS A 74 15.06 1.73 1.38
C LYS A 74 14.10 2.27 2.44
N ILE A 75 13.81 1.45 3.45
CA ILE A 75 12.90 1.85 4.52
C ILE A 75 13.59 2.90 5.37
N ASN A 76 12.94 4.05 5.50
CA ASN A 76 13.41 5.12 6.38
C ASN A 76 12.25 5.55 7.24
N ILE A 77 12.32 5.24 8.54
CA ILE A 77 11.28 5.58 9.51
C ILE A 77 11.80 6.70 10.38
N GLN A 78 11.19 7.88 10.28
CA GLN A 78 11.57 9.03 11.06
C GLN A 78 10.84 9.09 12.39
N ALA A 79 9.58 8.66 12.41
CA ALA A 79 8.78 8.63 13.62
C ALA A 79 7.58 7.69 13.40
N CYS A 80 7.03 7.16 14.49
CA CYS A 80 5.79 6.41 14.45
C CYS A 80 4.63 7.33 14.82
N ALA A 81 3.48 7.13 14.17
CA ALA A 81 2.29 7.91 14.46
C ALA A 81 1.70 7.52 15.80
N LYS A 82 1.05 8.47 16.46
CA LYS A 82 0.37 8.21 17.74
C LYS A 82 -1.05 7.74 17.49
N VAL A 83 -1.53 6.88 18.39
CA VAL A 83 -2.94 6.49 18.40
C VAL A 83 -3.81 7.73 18.52
N GLY A 84 -4.89 7.77 17.76
CA GLY A 84 -5.80 8.92 17.71
C GLY A 84 -5.53 9.86 16.55
N THR A 85 -4.39 9.73 15.87
CA THR A 85 -4.08 10.57 14.71
C THR A 85 -4.50 9.90 13.41
N THR A 86 -4.57 10.71 12.35
CA THR A 86 -4.85 10.22 11.00
C THR A 86 -3.61 10.36 10.15
N ILE A 87 -3.19 9.26 9.54
CA ILE A 87 -2.06 9.26 8.61
C ILE A 87 -2.58 9.27 7.17
N THR A 88 -1.80 9.90 6.29
CA THR A 88 -2.02 9.89 4.85
C THR A 88 -0.87 9.15 4.20
N THR A 89 -1.18 8.18 3.36
CA THR A 89 -0.18 7.39 2.66
C THR A 89 -0.32 7.61 1.17
N LYS A 90 0.78 7.98 0.54
CA LYS A 90 0.85 8.21 -0.90
C LYS A 90 1.81 7.23 -1.52
N ALA A 91 1.41 6.65 -2.63
CA ALA A 91 2.23 5.69 -3.35
C ALA A 91 2.13 5.93 -4.85
N PHE A 92 3.22 5.71 -5.56
CA PHE A 92 3.22 5.81 -7.01
C PHE A 92 4.14 4.75 -7.63
N ILE A 93 3.70 4.24 -8.79
CA ILE A 93 4.47 3.26 -9.53
C ILE A 93 5.62 3.96 -10.23
N LYS A 94 6.83 3.55 -9.90
CA LYS A 94 8.05 4.11 -10.43
C LYS A 94 8.53 3.30 -11.64
N SER A 95 8.30 1.99 -11.65
CA SER A 95 8.61 1.14 -12.79
C SER A 95 7.71 -0.09 -12.81
N ARG A 96 7.49 -0.60 -14.01
CA ARG A 96 6.66 -1.79 -14.24
C ARG A 96 7.34 -2.67 -15.26
N LEU A 97 7.54 -3.93 -14.93
CA LEU A 97 8.12 -4.92 -15.83
C LEU A 97 7.10 -6.03 -16.07
N ASN A 98 6.64 -6.17 -17.30
CA ASN A 98 5.71 -7.23 -17.69
C ASN A 98 6.48 -8.41 -18.26
N ALA A 99 6.21 -9.60 -17.72
CA ALA A 99 6.72 -10.87 -18.24
C ALA A 99 5.51 -11.75 -18.59
N ASP A 100 5.75 -12.93 -19.16
CA ASP A 100 4.67 -13.75 -19.72
C ASP A 100 3.58 -14.12 -18.72
N GLN A 101 3.95 -14.41 -17.47
CA GLN A 101 2.99 -14.88 -16.47
C GLN A 101 2.97 -14.03 -15.21
N PHE A 102 3.80 -12.99 -15.15
CA PHE A 102 3.82 -12.12 -13.98
C PHE A 102 4.19 -10.70 -14.37
N THR A 103 3.81 -9.77 -13.52
CA THR A 103 4.21 -8.37 -13.63
C THR A 103 4.87 -7.96 -12.33
N MET A 104 6.01 -7.29 -12.42
CA MET A 104 6.70 -6.75 -11.26
C MET A 104 6.62 -5.24 -11.26
N CYS A 105 6.18 -4.67 -10.14
CA CYS A 105 6.06 -3.23 -9.98
C CYS A 105 6.98 -2.76 -8.86
N SER A 106 7.70 -1.66 -9.10
CA SER A 106 8.42 -0.95 -8.05
C SER A 106 7.63 0.30 -7.71
N ILE A 107 7.30 0.47 -6.44
CA ILE A 107 6.40 1.51 -5.96
C ILE A 107 7.07 2.29 -4.85
N ASP A 108 7.16 3.61 -5.01
CA ASP A 108 7.60 4.50 -3.93
C ASP A 108 6.41 4.85 -3.05
N CYS A 109 6.61 4.79 -1.74
CA CYS A 109 5.54 4.98 -0.77
C CYS A 109 5.99 5.91 0.36
N PHE A 110 5.10 6.83 0.76
CA PHE A 110 5.35 7.80 1.80
C PHE A 110 4.16 7.88 2.74
N ILE A 111 4.42 7.85 4.04
CA ILE A 111 3.41 8.06 5.07
C ILE A 111 3.66 9.41 5.72
N THR A 112 2.63 10.25 5.78
CA THR A 112 2.71 11.58 6.39
C THR A 112 1.61 11.78 7.41
N GLU A 113 1.87 12.67 8.37
CA GLU A 113 0.91 13.18 9.33
C GLU A 113 1.08 14.69 9.37
N ASP A 114 0.02 15.44 9.05
CA ASP A 114 0.05 16.91 8.99
C ASP A 114 1.23 17.44 8.17
N ASN A 115 1.44 16.86 6.98
CA ASN A 115 2.52 17.19 6.04
C ASN A 115 3.93 16.87 6.55
N LYS A 116 4.04 16.15 7.68
CA LYS A 116 5.32 15.69 8.18
C LYS A 116 5.54 14.24 7.77
N GLU A 117 6.65 13.97 7.10
CA GLU A 117 6.96 12.60 6.66
C GLU A 117 7.35 11.74 7.86
N LEU A 118 6.68 10.61 8.00
CA LEU A 118 6.96 9.63 9.05
C LEU A 118 7.74 8.44 8.53
N LEU A 119 7.44 8.00 7.30
CA LEU A 119 8.06 6.83 6.69
C LEU A 119 8.17 7.02 5.20
N SER A 120 9.27 6.53 4.62
CA SER A 120 9.40 6.35 3.18
C SER A 120 9.96 4.96 2.91
N CYS A 121 9.55 4.35 1.81
CA CYS A 121 10.07 3.05 1.39
C CYS A 121 9.80 2.81 -0.08
N GLU A 122 10.49 1.79 -0.62
CA GLU A 122 10.22 1.26 -1.95
C GLU A 122 9.69 -0.16 -1.78
N ILE A 123 8.54 -0.45 -2.39
CA ILE A 123 7.91 -1.77 -2.30
C ILE A 123 7.93 -2.39 -3.69
N ASN A 124 8.44 -3.61 -3.79
CA ASN A 124 8.36 -4.42 -5.00
C ASN A 124 7.20 -5.38 -4.86
N LEU A 125 6.25 -5.26 -5.78
CA LEU A 125 5.05 -6.07 -5.82
C LEU A 125 5.08 -6.94 -7.07
N VAL A 126 4.78 -8.22 -6.91
CA VAL A 126 4.66 -9.16 -8.01
C VAL A 126 3.21 -9.59 -8.16
N ILE A 127 2.68 -9.50 -9.37
CA ILE A 127 1.35 -9.98 -9.70
C ILE A 127 1.49 -11.16 -10.61
N GLN A 128 0.91 -12.26 -10.20
CA GLN A 128 0.98 -13.52 -10.95
C GLN A 128 -0.41 -13.95 -11.40
N GLU A 129 -0.50 -14.37 -12.64
CA GLU A 129 -1.73 -14.91 -13.18
C GLU A 129 -1.87 -16.38 -12.79
N LEU A 130 -3.03 -16.72 -12.21
CA LEU A 130 -3.38 -18.10 -11.89
C LEU A 130 -4.26 -18.67 -12.97
N LYS A 131 -3.84 -19.79 -13.50
CA LYS A 131 -4.66 -20.53 -14.47
C LYS A 131 -5.38 -21.68 -13.80
#